data_04b3104f37e293f1956755018b3fa88e
#
_entry.id   04b3104f37e293f1956755018b3fa88e
#
_cell.length_a   1.000
_cell.length_b   1.000
_cell.length_c   1.000
_cell.angle_alpha   90.00
_cell.angle_beta   90.00
_cell.angle_gamma   90.00
#
_symmetry.space_group_name_H-M   'P 1'
#
loop_
_entity.id
_entity.type
_entity.pdbx_description
1 polymer ?
#
loop_
_entity_poly.entity_id
_entity_poly.type
_entity_poly.pdbx_seq_one_letter_code
_entity_poly.pdbx_strand_id
1 'polypeptide(L)'
;MFSKTTEYALRATIFLAQKSSAENKLGIDEISKAIDSPKSFTAKILQLLTKDNQVVSSVRGPNGGFFLTANAKKLPARSVLQAMGEDEILEKCVMGLKLCSENEPCPMHAQYKIIKKQLISLFTTKTIQQLADEIKEGVVFIKNK
;
A
#
# COMPACT_ATOMS: atom_id res chain seq x y z
N MET A 1 -2.91 6.23 11.78
CA MET A 1 -3.10 7.05 10.57
C MET A 1 -3.93 6.31 9.52
N PHE A 2 -3.43 5.20 8.99
CA PHE A 2 -4.19 4.41 8.04
C PHE A 2 -5.03 3.36 8.74
N SER A 3 -6.08 2.87 8.07
CA SER A 3 -6.86 1.74 8.57
C SER A 3 -6.00 0.48 8.57
N LYS A 4 -6.42 -0.49 9.37
CA LYS A 4 -5.78 -1.80 9.41
C LYS A 4 -5.74 -2.45 8.02
N THR A 5 -6.83 -2.28 7.28
CA THR A 5 -6.96 -2.79 5.92
C THR A 5 -5.89 -2.22 4.99
N THR A 6 -5.66 -0.91 5.05
CA THR A 6 -4.64 -0.25 4.23
C THR A 6 -3.22 -0.65 4.68
N GLU A 7 -3.00 -0.82 5.97
CA GLU A 7 -1.71 -1.33 6.45
C GLU A 7 -1.40 -2.70 5.86
N TYR A 8 -2.37 -3.60 5.89
CA TYR A 8 -2.22 -4.93 5.27
C TYR A 8 -2.02 -4.82 3.76
N ALA A 9 -2.74 -3.89 3.09
CA ALA A 9 -2.62 -3.70 1.65
C ALA A 9 -1.21 -3.25 1.25
N LEU A 10 -0.62 -2.34 2.01
CA LEU A 10 0.76 -1.89 1.79
C LEU A 10 1.73 -3.07 1.91
N ARG A 11 1.60 -3.86 2.97
CA ARG A 11 2.47 -5.03 3.17
C ARG A 11 2.30 -6.08 2.08
N ALA A 12 1.06 -6.36 1.70
CA ALA A 12 0.77 -7.34 0.65
C ALA A 12 1.36 -6.92 -0.69
N THR A 13 1.22 -5.65 -1.05
CA THR A 13 1.72 -5.13 -2.32
C THR A 13 3.25 -5.19 -2.37
N ILE A 14 3.92 -4.81 -1.29
CA ILE A 14 5.38 -4.88 -1.19
C ILE A 14 5.85 -6.34 -1.29
N PHE A 15 5.18 -7.25 -0.59
CA PHE A 15 5.50 -8.68 -0.65
C PHE A 15 5.37 -9.22 -2.07
N LEU A 16 4.27 -8.90 -2.75
CA LEU A 16 4.05 -9.32 -4.13
C LEU A 16 5.09 -8.72 -5.08
N ALA A 17 5.48 -7.47 -4.86
CA ALA A 17 6.53 -6.85 -5.69
C ALA A 17 7.86 -7.57 -5.52
N GLN A 18 8.14 -8.07 -4.33
CA GLN A 18 9.38 -8.78 -4.02
C GLN A 18 9.37 -10.22 -4.58
N LYS A 19 8.25 -10.93 -4.46
CA LYS A 19 8.19 -12.39 -4.65
C LYS A 19 7.40 -12.86 -5.86
N SER A 20 6.64 -11.98 -6.53
CA SER A 20 5.79 -12.42 -7.63
C SER A 20 6.15 -11.84 -8.98
N SER A 21 5.66 -12.49 -10.02
CA SER A 21 5.72 -12.04 -11.41
C SER A 21 4.59 -12.72 -12.18
N ALA A 22 4.44 -12.38 -13.47
CA ALA A 22 3.45 -13.04 -14.31
C ALA A 22 3.71 -14.55 -14.40
N GLU A 23 4.97 -14.96 -14.26
CA GLU A 23 5.38 -16.37 -14.31
C GLU A 23 5.35 -17.05 -12.93
N ASN A 24 5.30 -16.27 -11.86
CA ASN A 24 5.30 -16.77 -10.49
C ASN A 24 4.22 -16.09 -9.66
N LYS A 25 3.00 -16.59 -9.80
CA LYS A 25 1.84 -16.09 -9.07
C LYS A 25 1.76 -16.69 -7.68
N LEU A 26 1.27 -15.93 -6.73
CA LEU A 26 1.17 -16.36 -5.33
C LEU A 26 -0.29 -16.51 -4.90
N GLY A 27 -0.55 -17.49 -4.06
CA GLY A 27 -1.87 -17.73 -3.52
C GLY A 27 -2.15 -16.92 -2.27
N ILE A 28 -3.43 -16.85 -1.92
CA ILE A 28 -3.88 -16.09 -0.76
C ILE A 28 -3.25 -16.59 0.55
N ASP A 29 -3.02 -17.89 0.69
CA ASP A 29 -2.45 -18.46 1.92
C ASP A 29 -1.00 -18.02 2.12
N GLU A 30 -0.23 -17.98 1.03
CA GLU A 30 1.15 -17.50 1.06
C GLU A 30 1.21 -16.03 1.46
N ILE A 31 0.33 -15.22 0.88
CA ILE A 31 0.27 -13.79 1.16
C ILE A 31 -0.12 -13.56 2.61
N SER A 32 -1.17 -14.23 3.09
CA SER A 32 -1.65 -14.11 4.48
C SER A 32 -0.54 -14.38 5.49
N LYS A 33 0.23 -15.43 5.27
CA LYS A 33 1.35 -15.80 6.14
C LYS A 33 2.44 -14.76 6.12
N ALA A 34 2.79 -14.28 4.91
CA ALA A 34 3.90 -13.35 4.74
C ALA A 34 3.65 -12.02 5.41
N ILE A 35 2.40 -11.54 5.43
CA ILE A 35 2.06 -10.24 6.00
C ILE A 35 1.41 -10.34 7.40
N ASP A 36 1.31 -11.54 7.93
CA ASP A 36 0.70 -11.80 9.24
C ASP A 36 -0.72 -11.21 9.33
N SER A 37 -1.56 -11.59 8.38
CA SER A 37 -2.94 -11.13 8.25
C SER A 37 -3.90 -12.30 8.24
N PRO A 38 -5.07 -12.19 8.87
CA PRO A 38 -6.12 -13.21 8.73
C PRO A 38 -6.50 -13.39 7.27
N LYS A 39 -6.77 -14.62 6.87
CA LYS A 39 -7.11 -14.94 5.48
C LYS A 39 -8.31 -14.14 4.96
N SER A 40 -9.32 -13.93 5.82
CA SER A 40 -10.51 -13.15 5.45
C SER A 40 -10.18 -11.69 5.14
N PHE A 41 -9.29 -11.08 5.92
CA PHE A 41 -8.81 -9.72 5.65
C PHE A 41 -7.96 -9.68 4.38
N THR A 42 -7.10 -10.67 4.20
CA THR A 42 -6.26 -10.78 3.00
C THR A 42 -7.12 -10.86 1.74
N ALA A 43 -8.19 -11.67 1.77
CA ALA A 43 -9.12 -11.77 0.65
C ALA A 43 -9.74 -10.41 0.32
N LYS A 44 -10.16 -9.67 1.34
CA LYS A 44 -10.79 -8.36 1.19
C LYS A 44 -9.85 -7.34 0.56
N ILE A 45 -8.61 -7.25 1.07
CA ILE A 45 -7.64 -6.29 0.54
C ILE A 45 -7.24 -6.64 -0.89
N LEU A 46 -7.09 -7.92 -1.20
CA LEU A 46 -6.75 -8.34 -2.56
C LEU A 46 -7.88 -8.02 -3.54
N GLN A 47 -9.13 -8.13 -3.08
CA GLN A 47 -10.28 -7.76 -3.90
C GLN A 47 -10.23 -6.28 -4.30
N LEU A 48 -9.86 -5.40 -3.38
CA LEU A 48 -9.72 -3.97 -3.65
C LEU A 48 -8.48 -3.68 -4.51
N LEU A 49 -7.36 -4.31 -4.22
CA LEU A 49 -6.11 -4.10 -4.94
C LEU A 49 -6.16 -4.60 -6.38
N THR A 50 -6.98 -5.62 -6.66
CA THR A 50 -7.10 -6.19 -8.01
C THR A 50 -8.16 -5.53 -8.86
N LYS A 51 -8.88 -4.56 -8.32
CA LYS A 51 -9.90 -3.85 -9.09
C LYS A 51 -9.26 -3.22 -10.33
N ASP A 52 -9.81 -3.57 -11.50
CA ASP A 52 -9.31 -3.12 -12.81
C ASP A 52 -7.83 -3.47 -13.05
N ASN A 53 -7.28 -4.43 -12.29
CA ASN A 53 -5.87 -4.85 -12.36
C ASN A 53 -4.89 -3.66 -12.28
N GLN A 54 -5.26 -2.62 -11.52
CA GLN A 54 -4.44 -1.40 -11.45
C GLN A 54 -3.16 -1.59 -10.64
N VAL A 55 -3.25 -2.21 -9.48
CA VAL A 55 -2.08 -2.44 -8.62
C VAL A 55 -1.68 -3.90 -8.65
N VAL A 56 -2.56 -4.78 -8.19
CA VAL A 56 -2.33 -6.22 -8.19
C VAL A 56 -3.11 -6.84 -9.35
N SER A 57 -2.50 -7.78 -10.04
CA SER A 57 -3.16 -8.56 -11.08
C SER A 57 -3.52 -9.94 -10.54
N SER A 58 -4.59 -10.52 -11.04
CA SER A 58 -5.01 -11.86 -10.63
C SER A 58 -5.43 -12.68 -11.83
N VAL A 59 -5.19 -14.00 -11.73
CA VAL A 59 -5.62 -14.98 -12.73
C VAL A 59 -6.30 -16.11 -11.97
N ARG A 60 -7.45 -16.53 -12.46
CA ARG A 60 -8.20 -17.66 -11.89
C ARG A 60 -7.70 -18.97 -12.46
N GLY A 61 -7.96 -20.07 -11.72
CA GLY A 61 -7.67 -21.42 -12.19
C GLY A 61 -6.50 -22.07 -11.50
N PRO A 62 -6.14 -23.31 -11.92
CA PRO A 62 -5.11 -24.11 -11.23
C PRO A 62 -3.74 -23.46 -11.18
N ASN A 63 -3.38 -22.69 -12.20
CA ASN A 63 -2.10 -21.98 -12.27
C ASN A 63 -2.28 -20.50 -12.00
N GLY A 64 -3.40 -20.12 -11.36
CA GLY A 64 -3.73 -18.75 -11.05
C GLY A 64 -3.10 -18.26 -9.75
N GLY A 65 -3.44 -17.05 -9.41
CA GLY A 65 -2.96 -16.39 -8.19
C GLY A 65 -2.80 -14.91 -8.42
N PHE A 66 -2.05 -14.28 -7.54
CA PHE A 66 -1.84 -12.83 -7.53
C PHE A 66 -0.40 -12.49 -7.86
N PHE A 67 -0.20 -11.39 -8.56
CA PHE A 67 1.14 -10.93 -8.93
C PHE A 67 1.13 -9.44 -9.26
N LEU A 68 2.31 -8.84 -9.29
CA LEU A 68 2.49 -7.49 -9.80
C LEU A 68 3.20 -7.55 -11.15
N THR A 69 2.66 -6.82 -12.13
CA THR A 69 3.32 -6.64 -13.43
C THR A 69 4.53 -5.73 -13.27
N ALA A 70 5.43 -5.73 -14.26
CA ALA A 70 6.57 -4.83 -14.29
C ALA A 70 6.13 -3.37 -14.21
N ASN A 71 5.03 -3.01 -14.89
CA ASN A 71 4.49 -1.66 -14.83
C ASN A 71 3.94 -1.30 -13.44
N ALA A 72 3.23 -2.22 -12.81
CA ALA A 72 2.68 -2.00 -11.47
C ALA A 72 3.79 -1.79 -10.42
N LYS A 73 4.91 -2.48 -10.57
CA LYS A 73 6.06 -2.34 -9.66
C LYS A 73 6.66 -0.93 -9.69
N LYS A 74 6.47 -0.21 -10.79
CA LYS A 74 6.96 1.17 -10.97
C LYS A 74 6.02 2.22 -10.41
N LEU A 75 4.81 1.83 -9.99
CA LEU A 75 3.85 2.76 -9.41
C LEU A 75 4.36 3.30 -8.07
N PRO A 76 4.01 4.54 -7.71
CA PRO A 76 4.35 5.07 -6.40
C PRO A 76 3.52 4.36 -5.33
N ALA A 77 4.03 4.34 -4.10
CA ALA A 77 3.31 3.74 -2.97
C ALA A 77 1.92 4.35 -2.80
N ARG A 78 1.73 5.61 -3.18
CA ARG A 78 0.44 6.29 -3.13
C ARG A 78 -0.66 5.55 -3.90
N SER A 79 -0.29 4.82 -4.95
CA SER A 79 -1.26 4.03 -5.73
C SER A 79 -1.99 3.00 -4.87
N VAL A 80 -1.33 2.45 -3.85
CA VAL A 80 -1.97 1.53 -2.92
C VAL A 80 -3.04 2.24 -2.11
N LEU A 81 -2.73 3.46 -1.63
CA LEU A 81 -3.70 4.27 -0.87
C LEU A 81 -4.92 4.60 -1.73
N GLN A 82 -4.70 4.93 -3.00
CA GLN A 82 -5.77 5.21 -3.94
C GLN A 82 -6.67 3.99 -4.15
N ALA A 83 -6.07 2.82 -4.32
CA ALA A 83 -6.81 1.57 -4.48
C ALA A 83 -7.66 1.25 -3.24
N MET A 84 -7.17 1.61 -2.07
CA MET A 84 -7.88 1.37 -0.80
C MET A 84 -8.85 2.48 -0.43
N GLY A 85 -8.92 3.56 -1.23
CA GLY A 85 -9.82 4.67 -0.95
C GLY A 85 -9.39 5.55 0.21
N GLU A 86 -8.11 5.53 0.58
CA GLU A 86 -7.59 6.32 1.71
C GLU A 86 -6.55 7.37 1.29
N ASP A 87 -6.46 7.68 0.02
CA ASP A 87 -5.50 8.64 -0.52
C ASP A 87 -5.66 10.04 0.10
N GLU A 88 -6.88 10.45 0.39
CA GLU A 88 -7.17 11.76 0.95
C GLU A 88 -6.57 11.99 2.34
N ILE A 89 -6.20 10.91 3.05
CA ILE A 89 -5.55 11.02 4.37
C ILE A 89 -4.29 11.87 4.29
N LEU A 90 -3.58 11.81 3.17
CA LEU A 90 -2.36 12.57 2.98
C LEU A 90 -2.59 14.09 2.89
N GLU A 91 -3.81 14.51 2.61
CA GLU A 91 -4.11 15.93 2.35
C GLU A 91 -5.08 16.55 3.33
N LYS A 92 -5.76 15.76 4.15
CA LYS A 92 -6.75 16.29 5.08
C LYS A 92 -6.13 16.98 6.27
N CYS A 93 -6.94 17.80 6.94
CA CYS A 93 -6.55 18.46 8.18
C CYS A 93 -6.33 17.43 9.30
N VAL A 94 -5.23 17.55 10.04
CA VAL A 94 -4.91 16.63 11.14
C VAL A 94 -5.98 16.67 12.24
N MET A 95 -6.68 17.80 12.41
CA MET A 95 -7.75 17.95 13.39
C MET A 95 -9.14 17.67 12.82
N GLY A 96 -9.21 17.25 11.56
CA GLY A 96 -10.48 16.88 10.94
C GLY A 96 -11.36 18.02 10.47
N LEU A 97 -10.82 19.23 10.32
CA LEU A 97 -11.57 20.31 9.71
C LEU A 97 -11.85 19.98 8.24
N LYS A 98 -12.88 20.58 7.65
CA LYS A 98 -13.31 20.30 6.28
C LYS A 98 -12.18 20.46 5.26
N LEU A 99 -11.35 21.50 5.47
CA LEU A 99 -10.23 21.78 4.58
C LEU A 99 -8.98 22.04 5.40
N CYS A 100 -7.83 21.65 4.84
CA CYS A 100 -6.53 22.07 5.36
C CYS A 100 -6.20 23.38 4.65
N SER A 101 -6.71 24.48 5.20
CA SER A 101 -6.73 25.77 4.54
C SER A 101 -5.70 26.75 5.10
N GLU A 102 -5.01 27.46 4.22
CA GLU A 102 -4.12 28.55 4.61
C GLU A 102 -4.91 29.75 5.10
N ASN A 103 -6.15 29.92 4.64
CA ASN A 103 -6.99 31.07 4.99
C ASN A 103 -7.72 30.88 6.32
N GLU A 104 -8.05 29.63 6.65
CA GLU A 104 -8.72 29.27 7.89
C GLU A 104 -7.97 28.13 8.57
N PRO A 105 -6.71 28.36 8.99
CA PRO A 105 -5.87 27.29 9.51
C PRO A 105 -6.32 26.80 10.88
N CYS A 106 -6.14 25.49 11.11
CA CYS A 106 -6.31 24.94 12.45
C CYS A 106 -5.09 25.30 13.32
N PRO A 107 -5.15 25.14 14.64
CA PRO A 107 -4.03 25.45 15.52
C PRO A 107 -2.73 24.69 15.22
N MET A 108 -2.80 23.54 14.56
CA MET A 108 -1.64 22.73 14.24
C MET A 108 -1.17 22.90 12.79
N HIS A 109 -1.86 23.75 12.01
CA HIS A 109 -1.65 23.84 10.56
C HIS A 109 -0.20 24.12 10.17
N ALA A 110 0.40 25.15 10.77
CA ALA A 110 1.76 25.58 10.39
C ALA A 110 2.80 24.47 10.55
N GLN A 111 2.73 23.72 11.63
CA GLN A 111 3.66 22.62 11.90
C GLN A 111 3.30 21.38 11.11
N TYR A 112 2.01 21.04 11.06
CA TYR A 112 1.56 19.84 10.35
C TYR A 112 1.74 19.95 8.84
N LYS A 113 1.67 21.14 8.29
CA LYS A 113 1.91 21.40 6.87
C LYS A 113 3.27 20.85 6.41
N ILE A 114 4.30 21.01 7.24
CA ILE A 114 5.64 20.51 6.96
C ILE A 114 5.63 18.97 6.95
N ILE A 115 5.02 18.38 7.97
CA ILE A 115 4.91 16.91 8.09
C ILE A 115 4.13 16.34 6.92
N LYS A 116 3.01 17.00 6.56
CA LYS A 116 2.17 16.59 5.44
C LYS A 116 2.95 16.55 4.12
N LYS A 117 3.76 17.58 3.86
CA LYS A 117 4.61 17.61 2.67
C LYS A 117 5.55 16.43 2.63
N GLN A 118 6.14 16.06 3.77
CA GLN A 118 7.03 14.91 3.87
C GLN A 118 6.29 13.61 3.63
N LEU A 119 5.07 13.46 4.17
CA LEU A 119 4.25 12.29 3.94
C LEU A 119 3.88 12.14 2.47
N ILE A 120 3.42 13.22 1.84
CA ILE A 120 3.07 13.21 0.41
C ILE A 120 4.31 12.83 -0.41
N SER A 121 5.45 13.42 -0.10
CA SER A 121 6.71 13.12 -0.79
C SER A 121 7.07 11.64 -0.67
N LEU A 122 6.97 11.08 0.54
CA LEU A 122 7.26 9.66 0.78
C LEU A 122 6.41 8.76 -0.13
N PHE A 123 5.11 8.99 -0.17
CA PHE A 123 4.18 8.13 -0.90
C PHE A 123 4.18 8.39 -2.41
N THR A 124 4.63 9.56 -2.88
CA THR A 124 4.67 9.87 -4.31
C THR A 124 6.01 9.58 -4.96
N THR A 125 7.11 9.65 -4.20
CA THR A 125 8.45 9.43 -4.76
C THR A 125 8.94 8.00 -4.61
N LYS A 126 8.58 7.31 -3.53
CA LYS A 126 8.95 5.91 -3.36
C LYS A 126 8.05 5.03 -4.20
N THR A 127 8.67 4.25 -5.11
CA THR A 127 7.93 3.25 -5.88
C THR A 127 7.75 1.97 -5.07
N ILE A 128 6.75 1.18 -5.46
CA ILE A 128 6.50 -0.11 -4.83
C ILE A 128 7.75 -0.99 -4.94
N GLN A 129 8.41 -0.98 -6.11
CA GLN A 129 9.62 -1.75 -6.33
C GLN A 129 10.77 -1.32 -5.41
N GLN A 130 10.94 -0.01 -5.22
CA GLN A 130 11.97 0.51 -4.32
C GLN A 130 11.76 0.02 -2.89
N LEU A 131 10.51 0.02 -2.42
CA LEU A 131 10.18 -0.50 -1.10
C LEU A 131 10.46 -1.99 -0.99
N ALA A 132 10.15 -2.75 -2.04
CA ALA A 132 10.41 -4.18 -2.08
C ALA A 132 11.92 -4.46 -2.07
N ASP A 133 12.70 -3.65 -2.80
CA ASP A 133 14.15 -3.80 -2.88
C ASP A 133 14.85 -3.53 -1.53
N GLU A 134 14.20 -2.74 -0.68
CA GLU A 134 14.74 -2.42 0.66
C GLU A 134 14.53 -3.56 1.66
N ILE A 135 13.68 -4.54 1.36
CA ILE A 135 13.44 -5.68 2.25
C ILE A 135 14.69 -6.56 2.24
N LYS A 136 15.31 -6.66 3.40
CA LYS A 136 16.52 -7.48 3.58
C LYS A 136 16.33 -8.35 4.80
N GLU A 137 16.65 -9.63 4.65
CA GLU A 137 16.55 -10.60 5.73
C GLU A 137 17.36 -10.15 6.94
N GLY A 138 16.70 -10.09 8.11
CA GLY A 138 17.35 -9.69 9.36
C GLY A 138 17.58 -8.19 9.53
N VAL A 139 17.17 -7.34 8.54
CA VAL A 139 17.43 -5.90 8.57
C VAL A 139 16.16 -5.08 8.38
N VAL A 140 15.39 -5.35 7.32
CA VAL A 140 14.12 -4.65 7.03
C VAL A 140 13.02 -5.68 6.83
N PHE A 141 11.88 -5.46 7.46
CA PHE A 141 10.81 -6.45 7.55
C PHE A 141 9.46 -5.87 7.18
N ILE A 142 8.59 -6.72 6.61
CA ILE A 142 7.16 -6.41 6.42
C ILE A 142 6.31 -7.12 7.47
N LYS A 143 6.94 -7.91 8.33
CA LYS A 143 6.29 -8.65 9.43
C LYS A 143 7.26 -8.78 10.58
N ASN A 144 6.77 -8.53 11.78
CA ASN A 144 7.54 -8.75 13.02
C ASN A 144 7.30 -10.16 13.52
N LYS A 145 8.25 -10.68 14.24
CA LYS A 145 8.12 -11.97 14.87
C LYS A 145 7.18 -11.91 16.07
#